data_f9e72134bee6352ff43ab72077953cd5
#
_entry.id   f9e72134bee6352ff43ab72077953cd5
#
_cell.length_a   1.000
_cell.length_b   1.000
_cell.length_c   1.000
_cell.angle_alpha   90.00
_cell.angle_beta   90.00
_cell.angle_gamma   90.00
#
_symmetry.space_group_name_H-M   'P 1'
#
loop_
_entity.id
_entity.type
_entity.pdbx_description
1 polymer ?
#
loop_
_entity_poly.entity_id
_entity_poly.type
_entity_poly.pdbx_seq_one_letter_code
_entity_poly.pdbx_strand_id
1 'polypeptide(L)'
;LMDACWVSFPQAHLDSHAMADLALAGHEILGFDTVMPEYSVHQESAALGCDVDWGDRDTMPDGKSFPHADFSDIHVPENILEKPSMRVVLDALSILRRNVGDKVAIMGKVMGPWTLSYHMAGTQNFLLQIGMGEHEKVIKMMRQLMPVTIAFANAQFQAGADVVCLADHVTGDLASPKHYQELLLPLHKELTPQIGGPLILHVCGNCNDRLELFAGAGFEAYHFEWQVDARLAVERVGHRISLVGNVNTSETLFMGTPEDV
;
A
#
# COMPACT_ATOMS: atom_id res chain seq x y z
N LEU A 1 -19.91 -7.03 -5.82
CA LEU A 1 -19.88 -5.62 -6.26
C LEU A 1 -19.69 -5.49 -7.76
N MET A 2 -18.68 -6.12 -8.36
CA MET A 2 -18.37 -6.03 -9.80
C MET A 2 -19.60 -6.24 -10.70
N ASP A 3 -20.42 -7.27 -10.43
CA ASP A 3 -21.64 -7.50 -11.23
C ASP A 3 -22.71 -6.42 -11.01
N ALA A 4 -22.79 -5.87 -9.80
CA ALA A 4 -23.79 -4.87 -9.47
C ALA A 4 -23.51 -3.49 -10.11
N CYS A 5 -22.23 -3.13 -10.26
CA CYS A 5 -21.83 -1.86 -10.89
C CYS A 5 -21.36 -2.00 -12.35
N TRP A 6 -21.39 -3.21 -12.92
CA TRP A 6 -20.96 -3.50 -14.29
C TRP A 6 -19.50 -3.15 -14.58
N VAL A 7 -18.66 -3.18 -13.53
CA VAL A 7 -17.22 -2.93 -13.60
C VAL A 7 -16.48 -4.15 -13.08
N SER A 8 -15.41 -4.54 -13.74
CA SER A 8 -14.58 -5.68 -13.28
C SER A 8 -13.08 -5.42 -13.49
N PHE A 9 -12.27 -6.25 -12.92
CA PHE A 9 -10.86 -6.36 -13.26
C PHE A 9 -10.69 -7.01 -14.65
N PRO A 10 -9.64 -6.66 -15.42
CA PRO A 10 -8.60 -5.68 -15.09
C PRO A 10 -8.97 -4.21 -15.33
N GLN A 11 -10.17 -3.93 -15.86
CA GLN A 11 -10.59 -2.58 -16.24
C GLN A 11 -10.45 -1.60 -15.06
N ALA A 12 -10.90 -2.00 -13.85
CA ALA A 12 -10.82 -1.15 -12.66
C ALA A 12 -9.38 -0.85 -12.19
N HIS A 13 -8.34 -1.47 -12.79
CA HIS A 13 -6.95 -1.08 -12.57
C HIS A 13 -6.45 -0.02 -13.55
N LEU A 14 -7.09 0.12 -14.70
CA LEU A 14 -6.58 0.82 -15.89
C LEU A 14 -7.44 1.99 -16.35
N ASP A 15 -8.68 2.09 -15.87
CA ASP A 15 -9.63 3.14 -16.21
C ASP A 15 -10.10 3.85 -14.94
N SER A 16 -9.97 5.18 -14.89
CA SER A 16 -10.26 5.96 -13.69
C SER A 16 -11.74 6.01 -13.32
N HIS A 17 -12.64 5.96 -14.30
CA HIS A 17 -14.08 5.89 -14.03
C HIS A 17 -14.47 4.52 -13.47
N ALA A 18 -14.02 3.45 -14.12
CA ALA A 18 -14.24 2.10 -13.63
C ALA A 18 -13.67 1.89 -12.20
N MET A 19 -12.47 2.42 -11.97
CA MET A 19 -11.83 2.38 -10.64
C MET A 19 -12.66 3.12 -9.58
N ALA A 20 -13.15 4.31 -9.90
CA ALA A 20 -13.99 5.11 -9.01
C ALA A 20 -15.37 4.48 -8.78
N ASP A 21 -16.02 4.00 -9.84
CA ASP A 21 -17.35 3.38 -9.76
C ASP A 21 -17.34 2.12 -8.89
N LEU A 22 -16.30 1.28 -9.04
CA LEU A 22 -16.17 0.08 -8.20
C LEU A 22 -15.90 0.44 -6.72
N ALA A 23 -15.11 1.49 -6.44
CA ALA A 23 -14.88 1.96 -5.08
C ALA A 23 -16.17 2.55 -4.46
N LEU A 24 -16.91 3.35 -5.24
CA LEU A 24 -18.16 3.96 -4.81
C LEU A 24 -19.23 2.90 -4.50
N ALA A 25 -19.28 1.81 -5.26
CA ALA A 25 -20.20 0.69 -5.03
C ALA A 25 -19.99 0.05 -3.65
N GLY A 26 -18.79 0.10 -3.08
CA GLY A 26 -18.53 -0.34 -1.71
C GLY A 26 -19.30 0.50 -0.68
N HIS A 27 -19.36 1.80 -0.88
CA HIS A 27 -20.15 2.70 -0.03
C HIS A 27 -21.66 2.58 -0.33
N GLU A 28 -22.06 2.68 -1.59
CA GLU A 28 -23.48 2.77 -1.97
C GLU A 28 -24.24 1.45 -1.75
N ILE A 29 -23.60 0.30 -1.96
CA ILE A 29 -24.23 -1.01 -1.89
C ILE A 29 -23.99 -1.68 -0.54
N LEU A 30 -22.77 -1.61 0.00
CA LEU A 30 -22.40 -2.28 1.25
C LEU A 30 -22.41 -1.35 2.47
N GLY A 31 -22.55 -0.04 2.27
CA GLY A 31 -22.60 0.94 3.35
C GLY A 31 -21.26 1.22 4.02
N PHE A 32 -20.13 1.02 3.32
CA PHE A 32 -18.83 1.34 3.87
C PHE A 32 -18.69 2.84 4.12
N ASP A 33 -18.10 3.21 5.26
CA ASP A 33 -17.86 4.60 5.66
C ASP A 33 -16.67 5.25 4.91
N THR A 34 -15.92 4.44 4.16
CA THR A 34 -14.76 4.88 3.38
C THR A 34 -14.79 4.31 1.97
N VAL A 35 -14.14 5.00 1.04
CA VAL A 35 -13.87 4.50 -0.32
C VAL A 35 -12.37 4.52 -0.59
N MET A 36 -11.85 3.45 -1.20
CA MET A 36 -10.45 3.34 -1.61
C MET A 36 -10.39 2.80 -3.04
N PRO A 37 -9.96 3.62 -4.02
CA PRO A 37 -10.07 3.24 -5.44
C PRO A 37 -8.93 2.35 -5.92
N GLU A 38 -7.77 2.37 -5.28
CA GLU A 38 -6.60 1.63 -5.77
C GLU A 38 -6.58 0.18 -5.27
N TYR A 39 -6.81 -0.75 -6.18
CA TYR A 39 -6.89 -2.20 -5.89
C TYR A 39 -5.57 -2.93 -6.13
N SER A 40 -4.70 -2.41 -7.01
CA SER A 40 -3.43 -3.02 -7.37
C SER A 40 -2.30 -2.57 -6.43
N VAL A 41 -1.26 -3.38 -6.32
CA VAL A 41 0.02 -3.03 -5.66
C VAL A 41 1.11 -2.69 -6.68
N HIS A 42 0.77 -2.59 -7.97
CA HIS A 42 1.71 -2.46 -9.08
C HIS A 42 1.64 -1.14 -9.85
N GLN A 43 0.90 -0.14 -9.37
CA GLN A 43 0.76 1.14 -10.07
C GLN A 43 2.10 1.87 -10.17
N GLU A 44 2.84 1.96 -9.06
CA GLU A 44 4.15 2.61 -8.99
C GLU A 44 5.21 1.80 -9.74
N SER A 45 5.25 0.48 -9.58
CA SER A 45 6.22 -0.36 -10.27
C SER A 45 6.04 -0.35 -11.79
N ALA A 46 4.80 -0.32 -12.28
CA ALA A 46 4.50 -0.11 -13.70
C ALA A 46 4.97 1.25 -14.20
N ALA A 47 4.77 2.31 -13.41
CA ALA A 47 5.27 3.65 -13.74
C ALA A 47 6.80 3.72 -13.80
N LEU A 48 7.48 2.90 -13.00
CA LEU A 48 8.94 2.74 -12.96
C LEU A 48 9.47 1.78 -14.04
N GLY A 49 8.60 1.20 -14.87
CA GLY A 49 8.99 0.40 -16.02
C GLY A 49 8.96 -1.12 -15.82
N CYS A 50 8.37 -1.61 -14.72
CA CYS A 50 8.05 -3.04 -14.62
C CYS A 50 6.98 -3.40 -15.66
N ASP A 51 7.17 -4.54 -16.32
CA ASP A 51 6.11 -5.19 -17.07
C ASP A 51 5.14 -5.83 -16.07
N VAL A 52 3.87 -5.46 -16.16
CA VAL A 52 2.81 -5.90 -15.24
C VAL A 52 1.71 -6.60 -16.02
N ASP A 53 1.45 -7.85 -15.65
CA ASP A 53 0.24 -8.54 -16.03
C ASP A 53 -0.90 -8.06 -15.13
N TRP A 54 -1.84 -7.33 -15.69
CA TRP A 54 -2.94 -6.75 -14.92
C TRP A 54 -4.00 -7.76 -14.51
N GLY A 55 -3.79 -9.04 -14.82
CA GLY A 55 -4.68 -10.12 -14.45
C GLY A 55 -5.97 -10.14 -15.26
N ASP A 56 -6.96 -10.77 -14.68
CA ASP A 56 -8.32 -10.84 -15.19
C ASP A 56 -9.33 -10.58 -14.06
N ARG A 57 -10.59 -10.98 -14.26
CA ARG A 57 -11.64 -10.80 -13.26
C ARG A 57 -11.33 -11.45 -11.92
N ASP A 58 -10.64 -12.58 -11.92
CA ASP A 58 -10.47 -13.48 -10.77
C ASP A 58 -9.00 -13.58 -10.31
N THR A 59 -8.08 -12.95 -11.05
CA THR A 59 -6.65 -12.92 -10.76
C THR A 59 -6.13 -11.50 -10.55
N MET A 60 -5.34 -11.31 -9.50
CA MET A 60 -4.74 -10.01 -9.18
C MET A 60 -3.56 -9.70 -10.11
N PRO A 61 -3.22 -8.41 -10.30
CA PRO A 61 -2.02 -8.01 -11.03
C PRO A 61 -0.74 -8.60 -10.45
N ASP A 62 0.20 -8.96 -11.35
CA ASP A 62 1.49 -9.53 -11.01
C ASP A 62 2.62 -8.94 -11.86
N GLY A 63 3.78 -8.68 -11.22
CA GLY A 63 4.97 -8.18 -11.91
C GLY A 63 5.67 -9.29 -12.71
N LYS A 64 5.86 -9.08 -14.00
CA LYS A 64 6.52 -10.03 -14.91
C LYS A 64 7.98 -9.73 -15.15
N SER A 65 8.46 -8.54 -14.78
CA SER A 65 9.86 -8.16 -14.92
C SER A 65 10.40 -7.45 -13.67
N PHE A 66 11.71 -7.57 -13.49
CA PHE A 66 12.43 -6.95 -12.39
C PHE A 66 13.57 -6.11 -12.95
N PRO A 67 13.30 -4.84 -13.37
CA PRO A 67 14.25 -4.04 -14.15
C PRO A 67 15.54 -3.69 -13.39
N HIS A 68 15.54 -3.81 -12.07
CA HIS A 68 16.71 -3.55 -11.22
C HIS A 68 17.13 -4.78 -10.40
N ALA A 69 17.00 -5.99 -10.97
CA ALA A 69 17.44 -7.23 -10.33
C ALA A 69 18.94 -7.25 -9.98
N ASP A 70 19.74 -6.47 -10.67
CA ASP A 70 21.18 -6.27 -10.42
C ASP A 70 21.49 -5.18 -9.37
N PHE A 71 20.44 -4.53 -8.81
CA PHE A 71 20.55 -3.38 -7.91
C PHE A 71 21.27 -2.18 -8.54
N SER A 72 21.17 -2.04 -9.84
CA SER A 72 21.60 -0.83 -10.55
C SER A 72 20.87 0.42 -10.06
N ASP A 73 21.44 1.59 -10.31
CA ASP A 73 20.84 2.86 -9.90
C ASP A 73 19.48 3.08 -10.56
N ILE A 74 18.52 3.51 -9.73
CA ILE A 74 17.16 3.80 -10.16
C ILE A 74 17.05 5.30 -10.43
N HIS A 75 16.67 5.65 -11.64
CA HIS A 75 16.35 7.02 -12.03
C HIS A 75 14.84 7.18 -12.10
N VAL A 76 14.28 7.86 -11.10
CA VAL A 76 12.85 8.17 -11.10
C VAL A 76 12.55 9.20 -12.18
N PRO A 77 11.65 8.93 -13.15
CA PRO A 77 11.29 9.91 -14.17
C PRO A 77 10.70 11.19 -13.55
N GLU A 78 11.09 12.36 -14.02
CA GLU A 78 10.53 13.64 -13.55
C GLU A 78 9.01 13.70 -13.72
N ASN A 79 8.49 13.08 -14.77
CA ASN A 79 7.07 12.99 -15.07
C ASN A 79 6.39 11.70 -14.54
N ILE A 80 6.90 11.13 -13.43
CA ILE A 80 6.39 9.85 -12.88
C ILE A 80 4.88 9.89 -12.63
N LEU A 81 4.35 11.00 -12.11
CA LEU A 81 2.92 11.18 -11.82
C LEU A 81 2.03 11.29 -13.07
N GLU A 82 2.64 11.53 -14.24
CA GLU A 82 1.94 11.58 -15.52
C GLU A 82 1.85 10.20 -16.20
N LYS A 83 2.56 9.21 -15.67
CA LYS A 83 2.50 7.84 -16.20
C LYS A 83 1.07 7.29 -16.06
N PRO A 84 0.59 6.54 -17.07
CA PRO A 84 -0.81 6.08 -17.09
C PRO A 84 -1.25 5.37 -15.81
N SER A 85 -0.39 4.51 -15.25
CA SER A 85 -0.68 3.76 -14.02
C SER A 85 -0.81 4.64 -12.78
N MET A 86 -0.09 5.77 -12.71
CA MET A 86 -0.22 6.75 -11.62
C MET A 86 -1.42 7.67 -11.86
N ARG A 87 -1.57 8.13 -13.11
CA ARG A 87 -2.59 9.09 -13.48
C ARG A 87 -4.00 8.55 -13.26
N VAL A 88 -4.23 7.27 -13.57
CA VAL A 88 -5.54 6.61 -13.39
C VAL A 88 -6.02 6.69 -11.93
N VAL A 89 -5.13 6.52 -10.96
CA VAL A 89 -5.46 6.61 -9.52
C VAL A 89 -5.80 8.04 -9.12
N LEU A 90 -4.99 9.03 -9.56
CA LEU A 90 -5.22 10.44 -9.24
C LEU A 90 -6.54 10.95 -9.83
N ASP A 91 -6.86 10.53 -11.05
CA ASP A 91 -8.13 10.89 -11.69
C ASP A 91 -9.31 10.20 -10.99
N ALA A 92 -9.18 8.93 -10.57
CA ALA A 92 -10.21 8.22 -9.81
C ALA A 92 -10.49 8.89 -8.45
N LEU A 93 -9.46 9.29 -7.72
CA LEU A 93 -9.61 10.05 -6.46
C LEU A 93 -10.36 11.38 -6.69
N SER A 94 -10.02 12.09 -7.76
CA SER A 94 -10.69 13.34 -8.12
C SER A 94 -12.16 13.12 -8.51
N ILE A 95 -12.48 12.00 -9.17
CA ILE A 95 -13.86 11.59 -9.49
C ILE A 95 -14.62 11.30 -8.21
N LEU A 96 -14.04 10.50 -7.29
CA LEU A 96 -14.64 10.16 -6.02
C LEU A 96 -14.92 11.42 -5.18
N ARG A 97 -13.95 12.34 -5.06
CA ARG A 97 -14.15 13.58 -4.30
C ARG A 97 -15.33 14.40 -4.83
N ARG A 98 -15.51 14.47 -6.15
CA ARG A 98 -16.68 15.15 -6.74
C ARG A 98 -17.99 14.42 -6.43
N ASN A 99 -17.98 13.08 -6.36
CA ASN A 99 -19.19 12.27 -6.15
C ASN A 99 -19.63 12.23 -4.69
N VAL A 100 -18.69 11.97 -3.77
CA VAL A 100 -19.03 11.81 -2.34
C VAL A 100 -18.92 13.13 -1.54
N GLY A 101 -18.23 14.13 -2.07
CA GLY A 101 -17.96 15.39 -1.35
C GLY A 101 -17.25 15.12 -0.02
N ASP A 102 -17.74 15.73 1.05
CA ASP A 102 -17.22 15.56 2.41
C ASP A 102 -18.02 14.52 3.24
N LYS A 103 -18.86 13.71 2.59
CA LYS A 103 -19.76 12.77 3.28
C LYS A 103 -19.09 11.44 3.60
N VAL A 104 -18.12 11.05 2.81
CA VAL A 104 -17.42 9.75 2.90
C VAL A 104 -15.92 10.01 2.84
N ALA A 105 -15.18 9.40 3.74
CA ALA A 105 -13.73 9.48 3.73
C ALA A 105 -13.13 8.76 2.50
N ILE A 106 -12.17 9.41 1.85
CA ILE A 106 -11.46 8.86 0.69
C ILE A 106 -10.06 8.47 1.13
N MET A 107 -9.77 7.18 1.01
CA MET A 107 -8.45 6.63 1.31
C MET A 107 -7.65 6.46 0.03
N GLY A 108 -6.49 7.10 -0.02
CA GLY A 108 -5.45 6.81 -0.99
C GLY A 108 -4.59 5.63 -0.57
N LYS A 109 -3.75 5.12 -1.48
CA LYS A 109 -2.77 4.07 -1.18
C LYS A 109 -1.47 4.31 -1.94
N VAL A 110 -0.35 4.02 -1.28
CA VAL A 110 0.99 4.04 -1.89
C VAL A 110 1.80 2.86 -1.40
N MET A 111 2.72 2.38 -2.24
CA MET A 111 3.71 1.39 -1.82
C MET A 111 4.87 2.08 -1.11
N GLY A 112 5.28 1.49 0.01
CA GLY A 112 6.46 1.92 0.73
C GLY A 112 7.76 1.50 0.04
N PRO A 113 8.90 2.07 0.47
CA PRO A 113 10.18 1.84 -0.20
C PRO A 113 10.68 0.39 -0.14
N TRP A 114 10.33 -0.36 0.89
CA TRP A 114 10.65 -1.79 0.99
C TRP A 114 9.88 -2.59 -0.07
N THR A 115 8.56 -2.39 -0.16
CA THR A 115 7.71 -3.05 -1.15
C THR A 115 8.11 -2.70 -2.57
N LEU A 116 8.35 -1.43 -2.86
CA LEU A 116 8.85 -1.02 -4.18
C LEU A 116 10.19 -1.66 -4.51
N SER A 117 11.10 -1.79 -3.54
CA SER A 117 12.40 -2.40 -3.78
C SER A 117 12.29 -3.85 -4.24
N TYR A 118 11.42 -4.65 -3.62
CA TYR A 118 11.28 -6.01 -4.09
C TYR A 118 10.45 -6.13 -5.38
N HIS A 119 9.57 -5.18 -5.69
CA HIS A 119 8.94 -5.12 -7.01
C HIS A 119 9.97 -4.80 -8.11
N MET A 120 10.99 -3.99 -7.81
CA MET A 120 12.04 -3.62 -8.78
C MET A 120 13.13 -4.67 -8.91
N ALA A 121 13.49 -5.35 -7.81
CA ALA A 121 14.60 -6.31 -7.77
C ALA A 121 14.18 -7.78 -7.82
N GLY A 122 12.91 -8.08 -7.60
CA GLY A 122 12.40 -9.42 -7.32
C GLY A 122 12.51 -9.77 -5.83
N THR A 123 11.42 -10.27 -5.24
CA THR A 123 11.32 -10.54 -3.80
C THR A 123 12.44 -11.44 -3.29
N GLN A 124 12.69 -12.57 -3.97
CA GLN A 124 13.73 -13.51 -3.55
C GLN A 124 15.12 -12.88 -3.56
N ASN A 125 15.44 -12.14 -4.63
CA ASN A 125 16.74 -11.49 -4.78
C ASN A 125 16.92 -10.38 -3.73
N PHE A 126 15.89 -9.57 -3.49
CA PHE A 126 15.92 -8.53 -2.46
C PHE A 126 16.18 -9.13 -1.06
N LEU A 127 15.46 -10.17 -0.69
CA LEU A 127 15.63 -10.85 0.60
C LEU A 127 16.99 -11.56 0.71
N LEU A 128 17.51 -12.11 -0.40
CA LEU A 128 18.83 -12.70 -0.43
C LEU A 128 19.93 -11.67 -0.10
N GLN A 129 19.84 -10.44 -0.64
CA GLN A 129 20.81 -9.38 -0.30
C GLN A 129 20.79 -9.05 1.20
N ILE A 130 19.60 -9.02 1.80
CA ILE A 130 19.46 -8.81 3.26
C ILE A 130 20.12 -9.95 4.02
N GLY A 131 19.85 -11.21 3.63
CA GLY A 131 20.42 -12.39 4.26
C GLY A 131 21.95 -12.49 4.12
N MET A 132 22.52 -11.95 3.06
CA MET A 132 23.97 -11.84 2.83
C MET A 132 24.63 -10.67 3.56
N GLY A 133 23.86 -9.80 4.21
CA GLY A 133 24.37 -8.63 4.91
C GLY A 133 24.68 -7.42 4.00
N GLU A 134 24.22 -7.42 2.75
CA GLU A 134 24.40 -6.33 1.78
C GLU A 134 23.46 -5.14 2.08
N HIS A 135 23.41 -4.72 3.35
CA HIS A 135 22.44 -3.76 3.87
C HIS A 135 22.56 -2.39 3.23
N GLU A 136 23.79 -1.91 2.96
CA GLU A 136 24.00 -0.61 2.29
C GLU A 136 23.39 -0.57 0.90
N LYS A 137 23.49 -1.67 0.17
CA LYS A 137 22.91 -1.83 -1.18
C LYS A 137 21.39 -1.78 -1.14
N VAL A 138 20.78 -2.47 -0.15
CA VAL A 138 19.34 -2.50 0.07
C VAL A 138 18.82 -1.11 0.48
N ILE A 139 19.48 -0.46 1.43
CA ILE A 139 19.14 0.90 1.89
C ILE A 139 19.26 1.91 0.73
N LYS A 140 20.30 1.81 -0.09
CA LYS A 140 20.47 2.66 -1.27
C LYS A 140 19.29 2.55 -2.21
N MET A 141 18.86 1.33 -2.55
CA MET A 141 17.70 1.10 -3.42
C MET A 141 16.42 1.70 -2.83
N MET A 142 16.13 1.44 -1.55
CA MET A 142 14.97 2.01 -0.88
C MET A 142 15.00 3.54 -0.88
N ARG A 143 16.16 4.18 -0.65
CA ARG A 143 16.31 5.63 -0.72
C ARG A 143 16.05 6.21 -2.10
N GLN A 144 16.44 5.51 -3.16
CA GLN A 144 16.19 5.94 -4.54
C GLN A 144 14.70 5.85 -4.91
N LEU A 145 13.94 4.95 -4.27
CA LEU A 145 12.50 4.75 -4.50
C LEU A 145 11.61 5.63 -3.59
N MET A 146 12.10 6.02 -2.41
CA MET A 146 11.36 6.83 -1.44
C MET A 146 10.73 8.11 -2.04
N PRO A 147 11.37 8.86 -2.97
CA PRO A 147 10.75 10.01 -3.63
C PRO A 147 9.47 9.69 -4.39
N VAL A 148 9.33 8.47 -4.94
CA VAL A 148 8.10 8.03 -5.63
C VAL A 148 6.95 7.93 -4.64
N THR A 149 7.16 7.25 -3.50
CA THR A 149 6.18 7.14 -2.41
C THR A 149 5.72 8.53 -1.94
N ILE A 150 6.68 9.44 -1.68
CA ILE A 150 6.38 10.80 -1.19
C ILE A 150 5.59 11.61 -2.23
N ALA A 151 6.05 11.61 -3.49
CA ALA A 151 5.40 12.36 -4.57
C ALA A 151 3.98 11.86 -4.82
N PHE A 152 3.79 10.52 -4.86
CA PHE A 152 2.48 9.94 -5.14
C PHE A 152 1.51 10.14 -3.98
N ALA A 153 1.95 10.00 -2.72
CA ALA A 153 1.12 10.29 -1.56
C ALA A 153 0.64 11.76 -1.56
N ASN A 154 1.54 12.71 -1.76
CA ASN A 154 1.18 14.13 -1.83
C ASN A 154 0.24 14.43 -3.00
N ALA A 155 0.45 13.82 -4.16
CA ALA A 155 -0.45 13.97 -5.31
C ALA A 155 -1.85 13.39 -5.03
N GLN A 156 -1.96 12.29 -4.29
CA GLN A 156 -3.25 11.72 -3.88
C GLN A 156 -4.01 12.63 -2.91
N PHE A 157 -3.33 13.30 -1.96
CA PHE A 157 -3.96 14.35 -1.13
C PHE A 157 -4.47 15.51 -1.98
N GLN A 158 -3.69 15.98 -2.94
CA GLN A 158 -4.11 17.03 -3.87
C GLN A 158 -5.29 16.59 -4.75
N ALA A 159 -5.38 15.32 -5.10
CA ALA A 159 -6.48 14.72 -5.85
C ALA A 159 -7.75 14.51 -5.02
N GLY A 160 -7.69 14.64 -3.70
CA GLY A 160 -8.84 14.58 -2.81
C GLY A 160 -8.87 13.44 -1.80
N ALA A 161 -7.77 12.74 -1.58
CA ALA A 161 -7.68 11.79 -0.48
C ALA A 161 -7.72 12.51 0.89
N ASP A 162 -8.39 11.93 1.88
CA ASP A 162 -8.42 12.40 3.26
C ASP A 162 -7.32 11.77 4.11
N VAL A 163 -6.91 10.56 3.74
CA VAL A 163 -5.86 9.77 4.38
C VAL A 163 -5.17 8.91 3.32
N VAL A 164 -3.89 8.62 3.48
CA VAL A 164 -3.16 7.70 2.58
C VAL A 164 -2.65 6.50 3.37
N CYS A 165 -2.96 5.31 2.87
CA CYS A 165 -2.43 4.04 3.37
C CYS A 165 -1.08 3.77 2.68
N LEU A 166 0.01 3.77 3.44
CA LEU A 166 1.33 3.35 2.98
C LEU A 166 1.49 1.86 3.28
N ALA A 167 1.49 1.05 2.22
CA ALA A 167 1.66 -0.39 2.31
C ALA A 167 3.14 -0.77 2.15
N ASP A 168 3.73 -1.30 3.21
CA ASP A 168 5.14 -1.71 3.19
C ASP A 168 5.31 -3.09 3.83
N HIS A 169 5.44 -4.12 2.97
CA HIS A 169 5.30 -5.53 3.32
C HIS A 169 6.53 -6.09 4.05
N VAL A 170 6.86 -5.49 5.20
CA VAL A 170 7.96 -5.87 6.10
C VAL A 170 7.47 -6.80 7.21
N THR A 171 6.67 -7.79 6.83
CA THR A 171 6.08 -8.79 7.74
C THR A 171 7.13 -9.64 8.46
N GLY A 172 6.71 -10.27 9.56
CA GLY A 172 7.54 -11.22 10.32
C GLY A 172 8.03 -12.42 9.51
N ASP A 173 7.31 -12.79 8.46
CA ASP A 173 7.69 -13.88 7.56
C ASP A 173 8.85 -13.53 6.61
N LEU A 174 9.07 -12.23 6.34
CA LEU A 174 10.08 -11.74 5.40
C LEU A 174 11.28 -11.07 6.10
N ALA A 175 11.07 -10.48 7.26
CA ALA A 175 12.10 -9.70 7.94
C ALA A 175 11.98 -9.78 9.45
N SER A 176 13.11 -9.85 10.15
CA SER A 176 13.14 -9.75 11.61
C SER A 176 12.82 -8.32 12.09
N PRO A 177 12.40 -8.14 13.36
CA PRO A 177 12.25 -6.80 13.96
C PRO A 177 13.54 -5.96 13.86
N LYS A 178 14.70 -6.63 13.97
CA LYS A 178 16.00 -5.98 13.82
C LYS A 178 16.20 -5.44 12.39
N HIS A 179 15.83 -6.21 11.35
CA HIS A 179 15.91 -5.73 9.97
C HIS A 179 15.00 -4.52 9.76
N TYR A 180 13.77 -4.55 10.28
CA TYR A 180 12.91 -3.36 10.24
C TYR A 180 13.56 -2.17 10.94
N GLN A 181 14.05 -2.35 12.17
CA GLN A 181 14.63 -1.29 12.98
C GLN A 181 15.87 -0.65 12.33
N GLU A 182 16.72 -1.46 11.71
CA GLU A 182 17.99 -0.99 11.14
C GLU A 182 17.87 -0.50 9.70
N LEU A 183 17.01 -1.12 8.89
CA LEU A 183 16.97 -0.87 7.45
C LEU A 183 15.83 0.05 7.02
N LEU A 184 14.63 -0.11 7.59
CA LEU A 184 13.44 0.57 7.09
C LEU A 184 12.90 1.66 8.04
N LEU A 185 12.92 1.45 9.34
CA LEU A 185 12.41 2.44 10.32
C LEU A 185 13.05 3.83 10.16
N PRO A 186 14.37 3.97 9.92
CA PRO A 186 14.96 5.28 9.64
C PRO A 186 14.37 5.95 8.39
N LEU A 187 14.05 5.18 7.36
CA LEU A 187 13.44 5.68 6.12
C LEU A 187 11.99 6.09 6.34
N HIS A 188 11.20 5.32 7.08
CA HIS A 188 9.86 5.70 7.48
C HIS A 188 9.85 7.04 8.23
N LYS A 189 10.74 7.21 9.21
CA LYS A 189 10.89 8.47 9.96
C LYS A 189 11.35 9.65 9.09
N GLU A 190 12.08 9.37 8.02
CA GLU A 190 12.54 10.38 7.06
C GLU A 190 11.43 10.77 6.08
N LEU A 191 10.59 9.82 5.64
CA LEU A 191 9.55 10.08 4.64
C LEU A 191 8.27 10.65 5.23
N THR A 192 7.82 10.19 6.42
CA THR A 192 6.51 10.59 6.97
C THR A 192 6.36 12.12 7.11
N PRO A 193 7.34 12.89 7.62
CA PRO A 193 7.19 14.34 7.71
C PRO A 193 7.23 15.08 6.37
N GLN A 194 7.53 14.41 5.25
CA GLN A 194 7.52 14.99 3.92
C GLN A 194 6.18 14.81 3.20
N ILE A 195 5.24 14.12 3.82
CA ILE A 195 3.89 13.89 3.29
C ILE A 195 2.91 14.79 4.03
N GLY A 196 2.12 15.56 3.28
CA GLY A 196 1.31 16.65 3.77
C GLY A 196 -0.06 16.26 4.33
N GLY A 197 -0.25 15.02 4.78
CA GLY A 197 -1.53 14.55 5.36
C GLY A 197 -1.36 13.28 6.19
N PRO A 198 -2.45 12.81 6.83
CA PRO A 198 -2.39 11.66 7.73
C PRO A 198 -2.08 10.35 6.98
N LEU A 199 -1.23 9.53 7.58
CA LEU A 199 -0.75 8.27 7.04
C LEU A 199 -1.17 7.08 7.89
N ILE A 200 -1.62 6.03 7.23
CA ILE A 200 -1.83 4.71 7.84
C ILE A 200 -0.70 3.79 7.36
N LEU A 201 0.09 3.21 8.26
CA LEU A 201 1.01 2.15 7.89
C LEU A 201 0.22 0.84 7.74
N HIS A 202 0.31 0.18 6.60
CA HIS A 202 -0.20 -1.18 6.42
C HIS A 202 0.95 -2.18 6.30
N VAL A 203 0.93 -3.20 7.16
CA VAL A 203 1.84 -4.34 7.07
C VAL A 203 1.03 -5.62 7.25
N CYS A 204 1.01 -6.47 6.23
CA CYS A 204 0.39 -7.80 6.29
C CYS A 204 1.15 -8.75 7.23
N GLY A 205 0.49 -9.84 7.60
CA GLY A 205 1.10 -10.96 8.32
C GLY A 205 1.35 -10.72 9.80
N ASN A 206 2.10 -11.63 10.42
CA ASN A 206 2.39 -11.57 11.84
C ASN A 206 3.45 -10.52 12.16
N CYS A 207 3.04 -9.46 12.87
CA CYS A 207 3.90 -8.35 13.28
C CYS A 207 3.85 -8.09 14.80
N ASN A 208 3.44 -9.08 15.61
CA ASN A 208 3.35 -8.94 17.08
C ASN A 208 4.67 -8.53 17.74
N ASP A 209 5.81 -8.84 17.14
CA ASP A 209 7.15 -8.63 17.64
C ASP A 209 7.71 -7.21 17.40
N ARG A 210 7.00 -6.34 16.68
CA ARG A 210 7.48 -5.01 16.25
C ARG A 210 6.49 -3.85 16.42
N LEU A 211 5.42 -4.04 17.17
CA LEU A 211 4.35 -3.05 17.36
C LEU A 211 4.88 -1.70 17.84
N GLU A 212 5.79 -1.67 18.81
CA GLU A 212 6.38 -0.43 19.34
C GLU A 212 7.25 0.31 18.31
N LEU A 213 7.87 -0.44 17.39
CA LEU A 213 8.64 0.14 16.30
C LEU A 213 7.72 0.86 15.32
N PHE A 214 6.58 0.25 14.97
CA PHE A 214 5.56 0.88 14.12
C PHE A 214 4.95 2.11 14.78
N ALA A 215 4.59 2.04 16.07
CA ALA A 215 4.08 3.18 16.81
C ALA A 215 5.08 4.34 16.96
N GLY A 216 6.37 4.08 16.71
CA GLY A 216 7.44 5.09 16.72
C GLY A 216 7.92 5.52 15.34
N ALA A 217 7.25 5.11 14.25
CA ALA A 217 7.69 5.34 12.88
C ALA A 217 7.17 6.63 12.24
N GLY A 218 6.22 7.34 12.88
CA GLY A 218 5.69 8.62 12.41
C GLY A 218 4.34 8.53 11.69
N PHE A 219 3.65 7.40 11.77
CA PHE A 219 2.30 7.20 11.25
C PHE A 219 1.23 7.51 12.30
N GLU A 220 0.05 7.99 11.87
CA GLU A 220 -1.11 8.24 12.71
C GLU A 220 -1.87 6.97 13.05
N ALA A 221 -1.84 5.97 12.16
CA ALA A 221 -2.51 4.70 12.38
C ALA A 221 -1.67 3.51 11.87
N TYR A 222 -1.93 2.35 12.45
CA TYR A 222 -1.40 1.06 11.99
C TYR A 222 -2.57 0.15 11.60
N HIS A 223 -2.60 -0.23 10.33
CA HIS A 223 -3.53 -1.22 9.79
C HIS A 223 -2.86 -2.58 9.83
N PHE A 224 -3.38 -3.47 10.67
CA PHE A 224 -2.79 -4.76 10.97
C PHE A 224 -3.69 -5.91 10.53
N GLU A 225 -3.08 -7.03 10.21
CA GLU A 225 -3.76 -8.22 9.77
C GLU A 225 -4.18 -9.12 10.94
N TRP A 226 -5.02 -10.11 10.66
CA TRP A 226 -5.63 -10.99 11.65
C TRP A 226 -4.62 -11.79 12.52
N GLN A 227 -3.41 -12.05 12.02
CA GLN A 227 -2.34 -12.71 12.79
C GLN A 227 -1.80 -11.86 13.95
N VAL A 228 -2.07 -10.57 13.93
CA VAL A 228 -1.73 -9.69 15.05
C VAL A 228 -2.83 -9.77 16.10
N ASP A 229 -2.47 -10.11 17.33
CA ASP A 229 -3.42 -10.10 18.44
C ASP A 229 -3.87 -8.66 18.74
N ALA A 230 -5.14 -8.37 18.43
CA ALA A 230 -5.70 -7.02 18.57
C ALA A 230 -5.69 -6.54 20.03
N ARG A 231 -5.93 -7.44 21.00
CA ARG A 231 -5.91 -7.09 22.43
C ARG A 231 -4.50 -6.73 22.86
N LEU A 232 -3.51 -7.53 22.47
CA LEU A 232 -2.10 -7.26 22.73
C LEU A 232 -1.66 -5.95 22.06
N ALA A 233 -2.10 -5.69 20.82
CA ALA A 233 -1.79 -4.45 20.12
C ALA A 233 -2.34 -3.22 20.86
N VAL A 234 -3.60 -3.28 21.34
CA VAL A 234 -4.21 -2.20 22.13
C VAL A 234 -3.44 -1.97 23.44
N GLU A 235 -3.10 -3.04 24.16
CA GLU A 235 -2.35 -2.92 25.42
C GLU A 235 -0.97 -2.29 25.22
N ARG A 236 -0.23 -2.71 24.18
CA ARG A 236 1.15 -2.27 23.95
C ARG A 236 1.25 -0.89 23.32
N VAL A 237 0.41 -0.60 22.33
CA VAL A 237 0.60 0.61 21.50
C VAL A 237 -0.66 1.44 21.26
N GLY A 238 -1.85 0.99 21.68
CA GLY A 238 -3.12 1.71 21.44
C GLY A 238 -3.20 3.11 22.06
N HIS A 239 -2.34 3.44 23.01
CA HIS A 239 -2.21 4.79 23.57
C HIS A 239 -1.26 5.70 22.78
N ARG A 240 -0.60 5.20 21.73
CA ARG A 240 0.43 5.90 20.93
C ARG A 240 0.05 6.03 19.46
N ILE A 241 -0.74 5.12 18.92
CA ILE A 241 -1.10 5.04 17.51
C ILE A 241 -2.52 4.50 17.39
N SER A 242 -3.31 5.02 16.46
CA SER A 242 -4.62 4.44 16.13
C SER A 242 -4.45 3.07 15.50
N LEU A 243 -5.35 2.14 15.82
CA LEU A 243 -5.30 0.76 15.34
C LEU A 243 -6.48 0.48 14.42
N VAL A 244 -6.23 -0.12 13.25
CA VAL A 244 -7.22 -0.46 12.22
C VAL A 244 -7.07 -1.95 11.88
N GLY A 245 -8.15 -2.72 11.87
CA GLY A 245 -8.16 -4.17 11.57
C GLY A 245 -9.10 -4.88 12.53
N ASN A 246 -9.22 -6.21 12.56
CA ASN A 246 -8.40 -7.17 11.84
C ASN A 246 -9.21 -8.45 11.55
N VAL A 247 -10.22 -8.34 10.71
CA VAL A 247 -11.02 -9.51 10.31
C VAL A 247 -10.17 -10.42 9.43
N ASN A 248 -10.24 -11.75 9.68
CA ASN A 248 -9.55 -12.73 8.84
C ASN A 248 -10.17 -12.76 7.44
N THR A 249 -9.40 -12.30 6.46
CA THR A 249 -9.85 -12.15 5.08
C THR A 249 -10.12 -13.48 4.39
N SER A 250 -9.39 -14.53 4.72
CA SER A 250 -9.52 -15.85 4.09
C SER A 250 -10.57 -16.72 4.78
N GLU A 251 -10.45 -16.96 6.07
CA GLU A 251 -11.31 -17.90 6.79
C GLU A 251 -12.69 -17.28 7.08
N THR A 252 -12.72 -15.97 7.44
CA THR A 252 -13.97 -15.30 7.81
C THR A 252 -14.66 -14.69 6.60
N LEU A 253 -13.98 -13.82 5.83
CA LEU A 253 -14.64 -13.09 4.75
C LEU A 253 -14.84 -13.90 3.47
N PHE A 254 -13.90 -14.77 3.12
CA PHE A 254 -13.97 -15.53 1.86
C PHE A 254 -14.63 -16.90 2.04
N MET A 255 -14.29 -17.67 3.08
CA MET A 255 -14.78 -19.02 3.29
C MET A 255 -15.87 -19.09 4.37
N GLY A 256 -16.03 -18.05 5.20
CA GLY A 256 -17.01 -18.02 6.28
C GLY A 256 -18.43 -17.70 5.83
N THR A 257 -19.33 -17.76 6.79
CA THR A 257 -20.74 -17.38 6.64
C THR A 257 -20.97 -15.96 7.17
N PRO A 258 -22.13 -15.31 6.88
CA PRO A 258 -22.46 -14.01 7.49
C PRO A 258 -22.43 -14.01 9.02
N GLU A 259 -22.69 -15.17 9.64
CA GLU A 259 -22.69 -15.35 11.10
C GLU A 259 -21.26 -15.39 11.69
N ASP A 260 -20.23 -15.64 10.86
CA ASP A 260 -18.82 -15.67 11.28
C ASP A 260 -18.18 -14.27 11.28
N VAL A 261 -18.83 -13.29 10.63
CA VAL A 261 -18.41 -11.90 10.56
C VAL A 261 -19.00 -11.08 11.71
#